data_21d37c890c9df99bb0358c0827c14f89
#
_entry.id   21d37c890c9df99bb0358c0827c14f89
#
_cell.length_a   1.000
_cell.length_b   1.000
_cell.length_c   1.000
_cell.angle_alpha   90.00
_cell.angle_beta   90.00
_cell.angle_gamma   90.00
#
_symmetry.space_group_name_H-M   'P 1'
#
loop_
_entity.id
_entity.type
_entity.pdbx_description
1 polymer ?
#
loop_
_entity_poly.entity_id
_entity_poly.type
_entity_poly.pdbx_seq_one_letter_code
_entity_poly.pdbx_strand_id
1 'polypeptide(L)'
;MNEFRLNLLQVLGDGSLPRGYYWYRVVAILPDCELDLANTLRVYAPFRGNSIGLFWDEVPGAETYRVIRRRDDEEEGSILVSSPAFFHDTGIQEFG
;
A
#
# COMPACT_ATOMS: atom_id res chain seq x y z
N MET A 1 10.35 1.81 19.29
CA MET A 1 10.26 2.54 18.03
C MET A 1 10.29 1.56 16.86
N ASN A 2 9.42 1.76 15.91
CA ASN A 2 9.25 0.88 14.75
C ASN A 2 10.21 1.30 13.64
N GLU A 3 11.00 0.36 13.12
CA GLU A 3 11.97 0.61 12.05
C GLU A 3 11.47 0.13 10.69
N PHE A 4 10.34 -0.57 10.65
CA PHE A 4 9.85 -1.16 9.40
C PHE A 4 9.24 -0.06 8.53
N ARG A 5 9.68 0.01 7.28
CA ARG A 5 9.31 1.14 6.40
C ARG A 5 8.58 0.68 5.15
N LEU A 6 7.65 1.52 4.72
CA LEU A 6 6.93 1.40 3.46
C LEU A 6 7.67 2.20 2.38
N ASN A 7 7.86 1.58 1.22
CA ASN A 7 8.64 2.17 0.14
C ASN A 7 7.87 2.11 -1.18
N LEU A 8 8.10 3.13 -2.01
CA LEU A 8 7.61 3.13 -3.40
C LEU A 8 8.60 2.35 -4.26
N LEU A 9 8.08 1.34 -4.98
CA LEU A 9 8.88 0.63 -5.96
C LEU A 9 8.87 1.36 -7.30
N GLN A 10 7.68 1.63 -7.84
CA GLN A 10 7.54 2.30 -9.14
C GLN A 10 6.11 2.75 -9.39
N VAL A 11 5.96 3.71 -10.31
CA VAL A 11 4.67 4.09 -10.88
C VAL A 11 4.78 3.86 -12.38
N LEU A 12 3.86 3.08 -12.94
CA LEU A 12 3.84 2.76 -14.36
C LEU A 12 2.53 3.25 -14.99
N GLY A 13 2.58 3.53 -16.29
CA GLY A 13 1.42 4.02 -17.04
C GLY A 13 0.57 2.90 -17.63
N ASP A 14 0.47 1.76 -16.98
CA ASP A 14 -0.15 0.55 -17.49
C ASP A 14 -1.29 0.01 -16.63
N GLY A 15 -1.87 0.84 -15.80
CA GLY A 15 -2.94 0.41 -14.89
C GLY A 15 -4.20 1.22 -15.05
N SER A 16 -5.10 1.07 -14.08
CA SER A 16 -6.42 1.70 -14.09
C SER A 16 -6.57 2.81 -13.06
N LEU A 17 -5.53 3.10 -12.26
CA LEU A 17 -5.60 4.19 -11.30
C LEU A 17 -5.58 5.53 -12.03
N PRO A 18 -6.57 6.41 -11.81
CA PRO A 18 -6.54 7.75 -12.40
C PRO A 18 -5.36 8.58 -11.95
N ARG A 19 -5.03 9.59 -12.74
CA ARG A 19 -3.99 10.56 -12.38
C ARG A 19 -4.35 11.24 -11.06
N GLY A 20 -3.35 11.45 -10.20
CA GLY A 20 -3.52 12.17 -8.95
C GLY A 20 -2.65 11.64 -7.85
N TYR A 21 -2.96 12.07 -6.63
CA TYR A 21 -2.22 11.66 -5.44
C TYR A 21 -2.90 10.50 -4.75
N TYR A 22 -2.07 9.57 -4.25
CA TYR A 22 -2.52 8.41 -3.49
C TYR A 22 -1.73 8.35 -2.19
N TRP A 23 -2.42 8.05 -1.10
CA TRP A 23 -1.80 7.84 0.21
C TRP A 23 -1.92 6.38 0.56
N TYR A 24 -0.80 5.81 0.98
CA TYR A 24 -0.74 4.43 1.41
C TYR A 24 -0.19 4.33 2.81
N ARG A 25 -0.75 3.42 3.58
CA ARG A 25 -0.09 2.93 4.78
C ARG A 25 -0.31 1.44 4.89
N VAL A 26 0.55 0.78 5.63
CA VAL A 26 0.53 -0.67 5.75
C VAL A 26 0.56 -1.03 7.23
N VAL A 27 -0.26 -2.00 7.59
CA VAL A 27 -0.35 -2.54 8.94
C VAL A 27 0.01 -4.01 8.89
N ALA A 28 1.02 -4.41 9.64
CA ALA A 28 1.39 -5.81 9.78
C ALA A 28 0.43 -6.47 10.77
N ILE A 29 -0.12 -7.62 10.38
CA ILE A 29 -1.06 -8.36 11.22
C ILE A 29 -0.30 -9.51 11.86
N LEU A 30 -0.13 -9.43 13.17
CA LEU A 30 0.56 -10.41 13.98
C LEU A 30 -0.46 -11.24 14.76
N PRO A 31 -0.08 -12.41 15.29
CA PRO A 31 -1.05 -13.25 16.01
C PRO A 31 -1.77 -12.55 17.16
N ASP A 32 -1.07 -11.68 17.89
CA ASP A 32 -1.61 -11.06 19.10
C ASP A 32 -1.86 -9.56 18.96
N CYS A 33 -1.44 -8.95 17.86
CA CYS A 33 -1.54 -7.49 17.70
C CYS A 33 -1.39 -7.07 16.25
N GLU A 34 -1.59 -5.79 16.00
CA GLU A 34 -1.30 -5.15 14.71
C GLU A 34 -0.21 -4.11 14.91
N LEU A 35 0.64 -3.95 13.91
CA LEU A 35 1.75 -3.02 13.96
C LEU A 35 1.73 -2.15 12.71
N ASP A 36 1.51 -0.84 12.88
CA ASP A 36 1.66 0.11 11.79
C ASP A 36 3.13 0.22 11.39
N LEU A 37 3.41 0.23 10.09
CA LEU A 37 4.75 0.55 9.63
C LEU A 37 5.10 1.99 10.01
N ALA A 38 6.40 2.30 10.02
CA ALA A 38 6.91 3.55 10.57
C ALA A 38 6.45 4.79 9.81
N ASN A 39 6.09 4.65 8.53
CA ASN A 39 5.73 5.80 7.70
C ASN A 39 4.51 5.54 6.84
N THR A 40 3.86 6.62 6.44
CA THR A 40 2.90 6.62 5.35
C THR A 40 3.61 7.07 4.08
N LEU A 41 3.01 6.76 2.93
CA LEU A 41 3.60 7.08 1.65
C LEU A 41 2.59 7.85 0.81
N ARG A 42 3.02 9.01 0.30
CA ARG A 42 2.24 9.81 -0.64
C ARG A 42 2.87 9.66 -2.01
N VAL A 43 2.05 9.26 -3.00
CA VAL A 43 2.53 8.98 -4.35
C VAL A 43 1.75 9.81 -5.35
N TYR A 44 2.45 10.47 -6.25
CA TYR A 44 1.82 11.12 -7.39
C TYR A 44 1.84 10.20 -8.60
N ALA A 45 0.67 9.91 -9.14
CA ALA A 45 0.49 9.07 -10.32
C ALA A 45 0.23 9.98 -11.53
N PRO A 46 1.22 10.17 -12.44
CA PRO A 46 1.15 11.20 -13.47
C PRO A 46 0.48 10.77 -14.77
N PHE A 47 0.23 9.49 -14.97
CA PHE A 47 -0.28 8.98 -16.24
C PHE A 47 -1.80 9.00 -16.27
N ARG A 48 -2.36 8.80 -17.46
CA ARG A 48 -3.81 8.69 -17.62
C ARG A 48 -4.36 7.46 -16.91
N GLY A 49 -3.63 6.35 -16.97
CA GLY A 49 -3.92 5.15 -16.22
C GLY A 49 -2.64 4.67 -15.56
N ASN A 50 -2.68 4.38 -14.27
CA ASN A 50 -1.49 4.09 -13.50
C ASN A 50 -1.58 2.76 -12.77
N SER A 51 -0.41 2.17 -12.53
CA SER A 51 -0.24 1.17 -11.48
C SER A 51 0.86 1.64 -10.55
N ILE A 52 0.75 1.26 -9.28
CA ILE A 52 1.68 1.69 -8.24
C ILE A 52 2.19 0.44 -7.52
N GLY A 53 3.50 0.23 -7.59
CA GLY A 53 4.16 -0.87 -6.89
C GLY A 53 4.72 -0.39 -5.57
N LEU A 54 4.45 -1.15 -4.51
CA LEU A 54 4.89 -0.87 -3.15
C LEU A 54 5.65 -2.07 -2.62
N PHE A 55 6.62 -1.81 -1.76
CA PHE A 55 7.24 -2.87 -0.98
C PHE A 55 7.58 -2.34 0.40
N TRP A 56 7.77 -3.23 1.33
CA TRP A 56 8.09 -2.83 2.70
C TRP A 56 8.95 -3.87 3.37
N ASP A 57 9.51 -3.50 4.52
CA ASP A 57 10.33 -4.41 5.31
C ASP A 57 9.43 -5.49 5.92
N GLU A 58 9.81 -6.74 5.78
CA GLU A 58 9.05 -7.82 6.39
C GLU A 58 9.09 -7.72 7.91
N VAL A 59 7.91 -7.84 8.52
CA VAL A 59 7.78 -7.80 9.96
C VAL A 59 7.81 -9.24 10.48
N PRO A 60 8.77 -9.59 11.34
CA PRO A 60 8.85 -10.96 11.87
C PRO A 60 7.54 -11.37 12.53
N GLY A 61 7.04 -12.54 12.16
CA GLY A 61 5.80 -13.08 12.67
C GLY A 61 4.54 -12.68 11.91
N ALA A 62 4.64 -11.73 11.01
CA ALA A 62 3.50 -11.30 10.20
C ALA A 62 3.44 -12.12 8.91
N GLU A 63 2.30 -12.75 8.65
CA GLU A 63 2.06 -13.46 7.39
C GLU A 63 1.10 -12.70 6.51
N THR A 64 0.39 -11.73 7.07
CA THR A 64 -0.62 -10.94 6.39
C THR A 64 -0.40 -9.46 6.73
N TYR A 65 -0.66 -8.63 5.75
CA TYR A 65 -0.58 -7.17 5.90
C TYR A 65 -1.88 -6.56 5.41
N ARG A 66 -2.30 -5.47 6.05
CA ARG A 66 -3.41 -4.66 5.54
C ARG A 66 -2.81 -3.46 4.82
N VAL A 67 -3.06 -3.35 3.53
CA VAL A 67 -2.69 -2.18 2.74
C VAL A 67 -3.88 -1.23 2.72
N ILE A 68 -3.67 -0.01 3.16
CA ILE A 68 -4.70 1.01 3.24
C ILE A 68 -4.37 2.09 2.23
N ARG A 69 -5.34 2.39 1.37
CA ARG A 69 -5.19 3.39 0.32
C ARG A 69 -6.26 4.47 0.47
N ARG A 70 -5.86 5.72 0.24
CA ARG A 70 -6.77 6.84 0.18
C ARG A 70 -6.40 7.74 -1.00
N ARG A 71 -7.39 8.21 -1.73
CA ARG A 71 -7.25 9.30 -2.71
C ARG A 71 -7.68 10.61 -2.06
N ASP A 72 -7.38 11.73 -2.73
CA ASP A 72 -7.61 13.09 -2.21
C ASP A 72 -9.01 13.30 -1.63
N ASP A 73 -10.03 12.85 -2.33
CA ASP A 73 -11.42 13.13 -2.03
C ASP A 73 -12.24 11.87 -1.74
N GLU A 74 -11.58 10.77 -1.46
CA GLU A 74 -12.24 9.50 -1.18
C GLU A 74 -11.90 9.01 0.22
N GLU A 75 -12.77 8.17 0.76
CA GLU A 75 -12.53 7.52 2.04
C GLU A 75 -11.46 6.44 1.89
N GLU A 76 -10.84 6.10 2.99
CA GLU A 76 -9.88 5.00 3.03
C GLU A 76 -10.54 3.68 2.70
N GLY A 77 -9.86 2.90 1.87
CA GLY A 77 -10.19 1.50 1.69
C GLY A 77 -9.00 0.65 2.09
N SER A 78 -9.23 -0.61 2.36
CA SER A 78 -8.15 -1.53 2.72
C SER A 78 -8.29 -2.87 2.02
N ILE A 79 -7.15 -3.54 1.87
CA ILE A 79 -7.09 -4.89 1.31
C ILE A 79 -6.06 -5.70 2.09
N LEU A 80 -6.34 -6.98 2.28
CA LEU A 80 -5.40 -7.88 2.93
C LEU A 80 -4.46 -8.49 1.88
N VAL A 81 -3.19 -8.50 2.19
CA VAL A 81 -2.14 -9.01 1.32
C VAL A 81 -1.30 -10.01 2.10
N SER A 82 -1.12 -11.19 1.54
CA SER A 82 -0.25 -12.18 2.15
C SER A 82 1.21 -11.87 1.80
N SER A 83 2.11 -12.37 2.65
CA SER A 83 3.54 -12.32 2.35
C SER A 83 3.81 -12.84 0.93
N PRO A 84 4.80 -12.29 0.17
CA PRO A 84 5.84 -11.39 0.62
C PRO A 84 5.39 -9.94 0.80
N ALA A 85 6.28 -9.11 1.34
CA ALA A 85 6.02 -7.72 1.67
C ALA A 85 6.05 -6.83 0.42
N PHE A 86 5.08 -7.03 -0.44
CA PHE A 86 4.98 -6.41 -1.76
C PHE A 86 3.53 -6.30 -2.18
N PHE A 87 3.17 -5.21 -2.86
CA PHE A 87 1.83 -5.06 -3.42
C PHE A 87 1.90 -4.22 -4.69
N HIS A 88 1.21 -4.68 -5.74
CA HIS A 88 1.10 -3.97 -7.00
C HIS A 88 -0.35 -3.53 -7.20
N ASP A 89 -0.61 -2.25 -6.95
CA ASP A 89 -1.94 -1.67 -7.08
C ASP A 89 -2.18 -1.29 -8.54
N THR A 90 -3.00 -2.07 -9.23
CA THR A 90 -3.33 -1.83 -10.64
C THR A 90 -4.62 -1.03 -10.80
N GLY A 91 -5.31 -0.77 -9.73
CA GLY A 91 -6.57 -0.02 -9.75
C GLY A 91 -7.81 -0.89 -9.91
N ILE A 92 -7.64 -2.20 -10.12
CA ILE A 92 -8.78 -3.11 -10.28
C ILE A 92 -9.08 -3.92 -9.02
N GLN A 93 -8.17 -3.92 -8.06
CA GLN A 93 -8.38 -4.59 -6.78
C GLN A 93 -9.45 -3.85 -5.98
N GLU A 94 -10.29 -4.58 -5.26
CA GLU A 94 -11.33 -3.98 -4.44
C GLU A 94 -10.80 -3.72 -3.03
N PHE A 95 -10.66 -2.42 -2.72
CA PHE A 95 -10.33 -1.97 -1.38
C PHE A 95 -11.65 -1.78 -0.62
N GLY A 96 -11.80 -2.53 0.45
CA GLY A 96 -13.04 -2.53 1.24
C GLY A 96 -13.03 -1.64 2.47
#